data_ed5ae0833cf66cb7ae07e54cf122a37e
#
_entry.id   ed5ae0833cf66cb7ae07e54cf122a37e
#
_cell.length_a   1.000
_cell.length_b   1.000
_cell.length_c   1.000
_cell.angle_alpha   90.00
_cell.angle_beta   90.00
_cell.angle_gamma   90.00
#
_symmetry.space_group_name_H-M   'P 1'
#
loop_
_entity.id
_entity.type
_entity.pdbx_description
1 polymer ?
#
loop_
_entity_poly.entity_id
_entity_poly.type
_entity_poly.pdbx_seq_one_letter_code
_entity_poly.pdbx_strand_id
1 'polypeptide(L)'
;GLKLLREYLSHIKVERRDRILEKLRNEHLTIFYDSFFPWLSCYESVYRGEKQIMGDLTAMVNESYKKAGFALTGKYGNDPSDDVKIELEFMYRLCEEELESWRKGDKGAAMGYLKMQRKHLHQHMIEWLPYLCDDLLKPEFRKGVTEKFHRTIEVRQSVIREFDFYRAVGAITKGVLECDYNQVQAMIEAGRGADEGEVASHLQGTRKMDIAEDRFALVRASR
;
A
#
# COMPACT_ATOMS: atom_id res chain seq x y z
N GLY A 1 8.85 10.74 6.59
CA GLY A 1 9.05 9.47 5.89
C GLY A 1 10.42 9.37 5.26
N LEU A 2 10.75 10.17 4.26
CA LEU A 2 12.03 10.09 3.53
C LEU A 2 13.26 10.30 4.42
N LYS A 3 13.18 11.14 5.46
CA LYS A 3 14.27 11.30 6.42
C LYS A 3 14.52 10.01 7.20
N LEU A 4 13.47 9.39 7.74
CA LEU A 4 13.56 8.10 8.44
C LEU A 4 14.13 7.00 7.55
N LEU A 5 13.68 6.93 6.28
CA LEU A 5 14.20 5.96 5.33
C LEU A 5 15.70 6.17 5.04
N ARG A 6 16.14 7.42 4.85
CA ARG A 6 17.56 7.74 4.65
C ARG A 6 18.41 7.36 5.86
N GLU A 7 17.92 7.64 7.06
CA GLU A 7 18.59 7.26 8.32
C GLU A 7 18.72 5.73 8.40
N TYR A 8 17.63 4.99 8.18
CA TYR A 8 17.65 3.54 8.13
C TYR A 8 18.67 3.01 7.10
N LEU A 9 18.59 3.47 5.85
CA LEU A 9 19.50 3.05 4.77
C LEU A 9 20.98 3.37 5.08
N SER A 10 21.27 4.45 5.81
CA SER A 10 22.64 4.78 6.21
C SER A 10 23.24 3.77 7.18
N HIS A 11 22.40 3.14 8.00
CA HIS A 11 22.84 2.15 8.99
C HIS A 11 23.06 0.75 8.40
N ILE A 12 22.33 0.39 7.33
CA ILE A 12 22.41 -0.95 6.70
C ILE A 12 23.45 -1.05 5.58
N LYS A 13 24.11 0.04 5.21
CA LYS A 13 25.08 0.09 4.09
C LYS A 13 26.20 -0.98 4.15
N VAL A 14 26.53 -1.47 5.33
CA VAL A 14 27.63 -2.42 5.57
C VAL A 14 27.12 -3.86 5.71
N GLU A 15 25.80 -4.07 5.77
CA GLU A 15 25.22 -5.40 5.96
C GLU A 15 25.04 -6.15 4.64
N ARG A 16 25.19 -7.48 4.70
CA ARG A 16 24.90 -8.34 3.54
C ARG A 16 23.40 -8.32 3.24
N ARG A 17 23.05 -8.22 1.94
CA ARG A 17 21.68 -8.18 1.45
C ARG A 17 20.79 -9.28 2.06
N ASP A 18 21.29 -10.50 2.13
CA ASP A 18 20.52 -11.64 2.66
C ASP A 18 20.11 -11.43 4.12
N ARG A 19 21.01 -10.91 4.94
CA ARG A 19 20.73 -10.59 6.34
C ARG A 19 19.70 -9.47 6.49
N ILE A 20 19.77 -8.45 5.63
CA ILE A 20 18.79 -7.36 5.62
C ILE A 20 17.41 -7.89 5.28
N LEU A 21 17.29 -8.73 4.24
CA LEU A 21 16.03 -9.33 3.84
C LEU A 21 15.44 -10.25 4.93
N GLU A 22 16.28 -11.04 5.58
CA GLU A 22 15.86 -11.89 6.70
C GLU A 22 15.33 -11.05 7.87
N LYS A 23 16.04 -9.99 8.25
CA LYS A 23 15.59 -9.04 9.27
C LYS A 23 14.25 -8.43 8.93
N LEU A 24 14.11 -7.85 7.73
CA LEU A 24 12.85 -7.23 7.27
C LEU A 24 11.70 -8.23 7.26
N ARG A 25 11.95 -9.49 6.88
CA ARG A 25 10.93 -10.56 6.94
C ARG A 25 10.50 -10.84 8.37
N ASN A 26 11.45 -10.96 9.30
CA ASN A 26 11.16 -11.23 10.71
C ASN A 26 10.41 -10.06 11.36
N GLU A 27 10.81 -8.81 11.06
CA GLU A 27 10.10 -7.62 11.48
C GLU A 27 8.66 -7.63 10.96
N HIS A 28 8.46 -7.91 9.67
CA HIS A 28 7.14 -8.00 9.06
C HIS A 28 6.24 -9.01 9.78
N LEU A 29 6.75 -10.22 9.99
CA LEU A 29 6.00 -11.26 10.72
C LEU A 29 5.66 -10.83 12.14
N THR A 30 6.58 -10.18 12.82
CA THR A 30 6.37 -9.70 14.19
C THR A 30 5.33 -8.59 14.26
N ILE A 31 5.39 -7.63 13.33
CA ILE A 31 4.49 -6.47 13.32
C ILE A 31 3.07 -6.86 12.95
N PHE A 32 2.89 -7.73 11.96
CA PHE A 32 1.60 -7.95 11.32
C PHE A 32 0.98 -9.34 11.55
N TYR A 33 1.79 -10.35 11.92
CA TYR A 33 1.33 -11.74 11.96
C TYR A 33 1.65 -12.49 13.26
N ASP A 34 2.17 -11.81 14.29
CA ASP A 34 2.44 -12.49 15.56
C ASP A 34 1.14 -12.90 16.25
N SER A 35 0.92 -14.21 16.35
CA SER A 35 -0.31 -14.79 16.93
C SER A 35 -0.51 -14.47 18.41
N PHE A 36 0.57 -14.18 19.14
CA PHE A 36 0.49 -13.85 20.58
C PHE A 36 0.21 -12.37 20.82
N PHE A 37 0.53 -11.52 19.85
CA PHE A 37 0.29 -10.09 19.91
C PHE A 37 0.07 -9.59 18.47
N PRO A 38 -1.17 -9.59 17.96
CA PRO A 38 -1.49 -8.91 16.73
C PRO A 38 -1.36 -7.40 16.98
N TRP A 39 -0.14 -6.90 16.82
CA TRP A 39 0.15 -5.50 17.11
C TRP A 39 -0.58 -4.57 16.16
N LEU A 40 -0.57 -4.91 14.88
CA LEU A 40 -1.25 -4.13 13.86
C LEU A 40 -1.98 -5.04 12.87
N SER A 41 -3.23 -4.73 12.62
CA SER A 41 -3.98 -5.39 11.56
C SER A 41 -3.64 -4.79 10.19
N CYS A 42 -3.62 -5.63 9.17
CA CYS A 42 -3.46 -5.19 7.78
C CYS A 42 -4.79 -5.02 7.05
N TYR A 43 -5.92 -5.08 7.76
CA TYR A 43 -7.26 -5.14 7.15
C TYR A 43 -8.08 -3.88 7.43
N GLU A 44 -8.70 -3.33 6.38
CA GLU A 44 -9.63 -2.20 6.46
C GLU A 44 -10.78 -2.50 7.44
N SER A 45 -11.38 -3.69 7.34
CA SER A 45 -12.50 -4.12 8.17
C SER A 45 -12.21 -4.00 9.68
N VAL A 46 -10.99 -4.33 10.10
CA VAL A 46 -10.59 -4.24 11.51
C VAL A 46 -10.52 -2.77 11.97
N TYR A 47 -9.92 -1.88 11.16
CA TYR A 47 -9.82 -0.45 11.49
C TYR A 47 -11.17 0.25 11.46
N ARG A 48 -12.11 -0.23 10.67
CA ARG A 48 -13.48 0.29 10.60
C ARG A 48 -14.46 -0.38 11.55
N GLY A 49 -13.96 -1.24 12.43
CA GLY A 49 -14.70 -1.82 13.56
C GLY A 49 -15.61 -2.98 13.21
N GLU A 50 -15.42 -3.66 12.08
CA GLU A 50 -16.10 -4.92 11.83
C GLU A 50 -15.65 -6.01 12.81
N LYS A 51 -16.59 -6.84 13.24
CA LYS A 51 -16.32 -7.92 14.21
C LYS A 51 -15.73 -9.17 13.56
N GLN A 52 -15.84 -9.29 12.26
CA GLN A 52 -15.42 -10.46 11.49
C GLN A 52 -14.57 -10.04 10.30
N ILE A 53 -13.45 -10.71 10.11
CA ILE A 53 -12.69 -10.67 8.86
C ILE A 53 -13.52 -11.39 7.78
N MET A 54 -13.49 -10.92 6.53
CA MET A 54 -14.31 -11.39 5.41
C MET A 54 -15.82 -11.09 5.56
N GLY A 55 -16.16 -9.95 6.17
CA GLY A 55 -17.49 -9.41 6.31
C GLY A 55 -17.96 -8.58 5.09
N ASP A 56 -18.94 -7.72 5.35
CA ASP A 56 -19.55 -6.88 4.30
C ASP A 56 -18.56 -5.92 3.67
N LEU A 57 -17.66 -5.36 4.46
CA LEU A 57 -16.65 -4.41 3.99
C LEU A 57 -15.64 -5.09 3.05
N THR A 58 -15.15 -6.29 3.41
CA THR A 58 -14.31 -7.11 2.54
C THR A 58 -15.01 -7.40 1.21
N ALA A 59 -16.33 -7.70 1.24
CA ALA A 59 -17.13 -7.90 0.03
C ALA A 59 -17.24 -6.63 -0.81
N MET A 60 -17.41 -5.45 -0.20
CA MET A 60 -17.46 -4.15 -0.89
C MET A 60 -16.14 -3.82 -1.59
N VAL A 61 -15.01 -4.07 -0.93
CA VAL A 61 -13.68 -3.89 -1.53
C VAL A 61 -13.50 -4.80 -2.73
N ASN A 62 -13.84 -6.09 -2.60
CA ASN A 62 -13.78 -7.04 -3.71
C ASN A 62 -14.68 -6.66 -4.90
N GLU A 63 -15.82 -6.08 -4.62
CA GLU A 63 -16.73 -5.58 -5.66
C GLU A 63 -16.13 -4.38 -6.42
N SER A 64 -15.30 -3.56 -5.76
CA SER A 64 -14.55 -2.48 -6.40
C SER A 64 -13.54 -3.02 -7.41
N TYR A 65 -12.85 -4.13 -7.08
CA TYR A 65 -11.93 -4.80 -8.00
C TYR A 65 -12.66 -5.36 -9.22
N LYS A 66 -13.77 -6.07 -9.00
CA LYS A 66 -14.58 -6.65 -10.08
C LYS A 66 -15.10 -5.58 -11.04
N LYS A 67 -15.58 -4.44 -10.53
CA LYS A 67 -16.06 -3.31 -11.35
C LYS A 67 -14.97 -2.72 -12.23
N ALA A 68 -13.73 -2.77 -11.79
CA ALA A 68 -12.56 -2.37 -12.58
C ALA A 68 -12.07 -3.49 -13.52
N GLY A 69 -12.68 -4.67 -13.49
CA GLY A 69 -12.32 -5.82 -14.32
C GLY A 69 -11.12 -6.60 -13.77
N PHE A 70 -10.90 -6.57 -12.46
CA PHE A 70 -9.86 -7.37 -11.79
C PHE A 70 -10.48 -8.46 -10.91
N ALA A 71 -9.73 -9.54 -10.71
CA ALA A 71 -10.06 -10.61 -9.79
C ALA A 71 -8.82 -11.04 -9.01
N LEU A 72 -9.03 -11.49 -7.77
CA LEU A 72 -7.98 -12.12 -6.97
C LEU A 72 -7.58 -13.45 -7.59
N THR A 73 -6.29 -13.75 -7.64
CA THR A 73 -5.74 -14.95 -8.26
C THR A 73 -5.18 -15.95 -7.28
N GLY A 74 -5.22 -17.22 -7.69
CA GLY A 74 -4.39 -18.33 -7.22
C GLY A 74 -4.24 -18.38 -5.71
N LYS A 75 -3.02 -18.20 -5.25
CA LYS A 75 -2.66 -18.24 -3.82
C LYS A 75 -3.31 -17.14 -2.96
N TYR A 76 -3.79 -16.07 -3.57
CA TYR A 76 -4.45 -14.94 -2.88
C TYR A 76 -5.97 -15.01 -2.96
N GLY A 77 -6.54 -16.02 -3.66
CA GLY A 77 -7.98 -16.14 -3.84
C GLY A 77 -8.78 -16.32 -2.54
N ASN A 78 -8.10 -16.75 -1.47
CA ASN A 78 -8.68 -16.92 -0.14
C ASN A 78 -8.25 -15.81 0.85
N ASP A 79 -7.39 -14.87 0.43
CA ASP A 79 -7.00 -13.74 1.27
C ASP A 79 -8.15 -12.72 1.33
N PRO A 80 -8.37 -12.06 2.47
CA PRO A 80 -9.31 -10.95 2.54
C PRO A 80 -8.95 -9.86 1.55
N SER A 81 -9.90 -9.42 0.74
CA SER A 81 -9.68 -8.41 -0.32
C SER A 81 -9.35 -7.02 0.25
N ASP A 82 -9.68 -6.76 1.51
CA ASP A 82 -9.39 -5.56 2.28
C ASP A 82 -8.01 -5.59 2.99
N ASP A 83 -7.10 -6.48 2.56
CA ASP A 83 -5.70 -6.46 2.98
C ASP A 83 -4.96 -5.30 2.31
N VAL A 84 -4.21 -4.51 3.09
CA VAL A 84 -3.48 -3.33 2.62
C VAL A 84 -2.61 -3.59 1.39
N LYS A 85 -1.99 -4.78 1.32
CA LYS A 85 -1.15 -5.15 0.16
C LYS A 85 -1.97 -5.26 -1.12
N ILE A 86 -3.22 -5.77 -1.02
CA ILE A 86 -4.11 -5.97 -2.16
C ILE A 86 -4.73 -4.64 -2.59
N GLU A 87 -5.13 -3.80 -1.64
CA GLU A 87 -5.63 -2.46 -1.96
C GLU A 87 -4.57 -1.57 -2.62
N LEU A 88 -3.33 -1.59 -2.12
CA LEU A 88 -2.21 -0.86 -2.75
C LEU A 88 -1.88 -1.40 -4.14
N GLU A 89 -1.93 -2.72 -4.34
CA GLU A 89 -1.76 -3.32 -5.65
C GLU A 89 -2.89 -2.93 -6.59
N PHE A 90 -4.12 -2.88 -6.12
CA PHE A 90 -5.26 -2.44 -6.93
C PHE A 90 -5.06 -1.01 -7.42
N MET A 91 -4.63 -0.09 -6.56
CA MET A 91 -4.29 1.28 -6.97
C MET A 91 -3.18 1.29 -8.01
N TYR A 92 -2.12 0.52 -7.80
CA TYR A 92 -1.05 0.37 -8.78
C TYR A 92 -1.58 -0.11 -10.15
N ARG A 93 -2.45 -1.11 -10.17
CA ARG A 93 -3.07 -1.61 -11.41
C ARG A 93 -3.94 -0.58 -12.10
N LEU A 94 -4.71 0.19 -11.35
CA LEU A 94 -5.51 1.28 -11.93
C LEU A 94 -4.61 2.34 -12.57
N CYS A 95 -3.48 2.69 -11.95
CA CYS A 95 -2.50 3.62 -12.52
C CYS A 95 -1.83 3.06 -13.79
N GLU A 96 -1.53 1.76 -13.85
CA GLU A 96 -0.98 1.14 -15.06
C GLU A 96 -1.97 1.21 -16.23
N GLU A 97 -3.23 0.86 -15.99
CA GLU A 97 -4.29 0.89 -17.01
C GLU A 97 -4.60 2.32 -17.47
N GLU A 98 -4.59 3.28 -16.55
CA GLU A 98 -4.72 4.70 -16.87
C GLU A 98 -3.59 5.15 -17.80
N LEU A 99 -2.34 4.90 -17.40
CA LEU A 99 -1.16 5.27 -18.18
C LEU A 99 -1.18 4.66 -19.59
N GLU A 100 -1.57 3.40 -19.70
CA GLU A 100 -1.68 2.73 -20.99
C GLU A 100 -2.80 3.33 -21.86
N SER A 101 -3.91 3.73 -21.24
CA SER A 101 -5.02 4.41 -21.93
C SER A 101 -4.60 5.77 -22.47
N TRP A 102 -3.84 6.55 -21.70
CA TRP A 102 -3.25 7.81 -22.16
C TRP A 102 -2.29 7.60 -23.33
N ARG A 103 -1.43 6.58 -23.27
CA ARG A 103 -0.49 6.24 -24.36
C ARG A 103 -1.19 5.86 -25.66
N LYS A 104 -2.36 5.24 -25.56
CA LYS A 104 -3.20 4.87 -26.73
C LYS A 104 -4.07 6.03 -27.22
N GLY A 105 -4.10 7.16 -26.55
CA GLY A 105 -4.99 8.28 -26.85
C GLY A 105 -6.45 8.03 -26.46
N ASP A 106 -6.73 6.97 -25.67
CA ASP A 106 -8.08 6.66 -25.17
C ASP A 106 -8.37 7.45 -23.90
N LYS A 107 -8.73 8.70 -24.07
CA LYS A 107 -9.07 9.61 -22.97
C LYS A 107 -10.27 9.14 -22.16
N GLY A 108 -11.25 8.52 -22.80
CA GLY A 108 -12.44 8.01 -22.14
C GLY A 108 -12.07 6.94 -21.11
N ALA A 109 -11.27 5.96 -21.52
CA ALA A 109 -10.78 4.92 -20.63
C ALA A 109 -9.87 5.50 -19.53
N ALA A 110 -8.92 6.37 -19.85
CA ALA A 110 -8.03 7.01 -18.88
C ALA A 110 -8.82 7.77 -17.79
N MET A 111 -9.78 8.58 -18.18
CA MET A 111 -10.68 9.29 -17.26
C MET A 111 -11.54 8.32 -16.45
N GLY A 112 -11.90 7.17 -17.02
CA GLY A 112 -12.58 6.08 -16.30
C GLY A 112 -11.73 5.54 -15.16
N TYR A 113 -10.47 5.25 -15.41
CA TYR A 113 -9.53 4.76 -14.39
C TYR A 113 -9.24 5.81 -13.31
N LEU A 114 -9.05 7.08 -13.65
CA LEU A 114 -8.92 8.16 -12.67
C LEU A 114 -10.14 8.24 -11.73
N LYS A 115 -11.35 8.10 -12.25
CA LYS A 115 -12.56 8.07 -11.43
C LYS A 115 -12.61 6.86 -10.50
N MET A 116 -12.14 5.69 -10.95
CA MET A 116 -12.04 4.49 -10.12
C MET A 116 -11.00 4.65 -9.01
N GLN A 117 -9.82 5.21 -9.32
CA GLN A 117 -8.78 5.55 -8.33
C GLN A 117 -9.35 6.48 -7.26
N ARG A 118 -9.94 7.61 -7.65
CA ARG A 118 -10.54 8.56 -6.72
C ARG A 118 -11.58 7.89 -5.82
N LYS A 119 -12.44 7.05 -6.42
CA LYS A 119 -13.50 6.37 -5.69
C LYS A 119 -12.92 5.41 -4.65
N HIS A 120 -11.94 4.60 -5.02
CA HIS A 120 -11.31 3.64 -4.11
C HIS A 120 -10.52 4.35 -3.01
N LEU A 121 -9.74 5.37 -3.34
CA LEU A 121 -9.06 6.21 -2.35
C LEU A 121 -10.06 6.78 -1.32
N HIS A 122 -11.16 7.37 -1.79
CA HIS A 122 -12.13 8.04 -0.93
C HIS A 122 -12.96 7.07 -0.08
N GLN A 123 -13.42 5.95 -0.65
CA GLN A 123 -14.34 5.03 0.02
C GLN A 123 -13.64 4.01 0.92
N HIS A 124 -12.39 3.73 0.64
CA HIS A 124 -11.59 2.69 1.29
C HIS A 124 -10.33 3.27 1.91
N MET A 125 -9.28 3.49 1.18
CA MET A 125 -7.93 3.72 1.71
C MET A 125 -7.80 4.91 2.67
N ILE A 126 -8.42 6.07 2.39
CA ILE A 126 -8.32 7.27 3.25
C ILE A 126 -9.03 7.07 4.59
N GLU A 127 -10.06 6.24 4.65
CA GLU A 127 -10.86 6.00 5.84
C GLU A 127 -10.12 5.18 6.92
N TRP A 128 -9.05 4.45 6.57
CA TRP A 128 -8.39 3.59 7.53
C TRP A 128 -6.86 3.56 7.47
N LEU A 129 -6.27 3.59 6.27
CA LEU A 129 -4.82 3.43 6.10
C LEU A 129 -3.98 4.50 6.81
N PRO A 130 -4.42 5.78 6.93
CA PRO A 130 -3.75 6.76 7.78
C PRO A 130 -3.64 6.33 9.25
N TYR A 131 -4.64 5.63 9.78
CA TYR A 131 -4.62 5.14 11.17
C TYR A 131 -3.61 4.02 11.36
N LEU A 132 -3.52 3.08 10.41
CA LEU A 132 -2.45 2.08 10.39
C LEU A 132 -1.07 2.75 10.35
N CYS A 133 -0.90 3.76 9.51
CA CYS A 133 0.36 4.50 9.42
C CYS A 133 0.69 5.23 10.74
N ASP A 134 -0.30 5.81 11.39
CA ASP A 134 -0.13 6.48 12.69
C ASP A 134 0.21 5.48 13.79
N ASP A 135 -0.40 4.29 13.78
CA ASP A 135 -0.07 3.22 14.72
C ASP A 135 1.39 2.76 14.56
N LEU A 136 1.89 2.63 13.33
CA LEU A 136 3.31 2.35 13.06
C LEU A 136 4.27 3.41 13.61
N LEU A 137 3.81 4.66 13.74
CA LEU A 137 4.59 5.79 14.21
C LEU A 137 4.56 5.98 15.73
N LYS A 138 3.62 5.35 16.45
CA LYS A 138 3.45 5.53 17.90
C LYS A 138 4.69 5.06 18.68
N PRO A 139 5.16 5.85 19.65
CA PRO A 139 6.28 5.47 20.51
C PRO A 139 6.01 4.20 21.33
N GLU A 140 4.77 4.00 21.76
CA GLU A 140 4.32 2.83 22.53
C GLU A 140 4.49 1.54 21.74
N PHE A 141 4.19 1.57 20.44
CA PHE A 141 4.41 0.45 19.54
C PHE A 141 5.88 0.04 19.52
N ARG A 142 6.79 1.00 19.35
CA ARG A 142 8.23 0.77 19.38
C ARG A 142 8.68 0.17 20.71
N LYS A 143 8.19 0.70 21.83
CA LYS A 143 8.53 0.23 23.17
C LYS A 143 8.05 -1.21 23.42
N GLY A 144 6.78 -1.50 23.09
CA GLY A 144 6.20 -2.84 23.27
C GLY A 144 6.95 -3.91 22.50
N VAL A 145 7.28 -3.65 21.23
CA VAL A 145 8.07 -4.58 20.42
C VAL A 145 9.46 -4.80 21.03
N THR A 146 10.13 -3.74 21.45
CA THR A 146 11.45 -3.83 22.08
C THR A 146 11.40 -4.65 23.36
N GLU A 147 10.44 -4.44 24.25
CA GLU A 147 10.30 -5.17 25.53
C GLU A 147 10.06 -6.66 25.30
N LYS A 148 9.30 -7.03 24.27
CA LYS A 148 9.07 -8.44 23.90
C LYS A 148 10.37 -9.13 23.47
N PHE A 149 11.17 -8.49 22.63
CA PHE A 149 12.44 -9.05 22.19
C PHE A 149 13.47 -9.15 23.32
N HIS A 150 13.51 -8.22 24.24
CA HIS A 150 14.41 -8.26 25.40
C HIS A 150 14.15 -9.45 26.33
N ARG A 151 12.93 -9.98 26.38
CA ARG A 151 12.62 -11.16 27.19
C ARG A 151 13.11 -12.48 26.59
N THR A 152 13.34 -12.50 25.28
CA THR A 152 13.62 -13.76 24.54
C THR A 152 15.11 -13.92 24.19
N ILE A 153 15.84 -12.84 24.04
CA ILE A 153 17.26 -12.84 23.64
C ILE A 153 17.92 -11.63 24.31
N GLU A 154 19.18 -11.75 24.74
CA GLU A 154 20.03 -10.59 25.15
C GLU A 154 20.24 -9.66 23.94
N VAL A 155 19.23 -8.86 23.61
CA VAL A 155 19.23 -8.00 22.44
C VAL A 155 19.84 -6.67 22.80
N ARG A 156 21.03 -6.42 22.28
CA ARG A 156 21.74 -5.13 22.36
C ARG A 156 20.93 -4.01 21.70
N GLN A 157 21.23 -2.76 22.03
CA GLN A 157 20.61 -1.51 21.52
C GLN A 157 20.40 -1.42 20.00
N SER A 158 21.00 -2.34 19.21
CA SER A 158 20.83 -2.44 17.76
C SER A 158 19.38 -2.73 17.33
N VAL A 159 18.59 -3.44 18.14
CA VAL A 159 17.20 -3.85 17.81
C VAL A 159 16.24 -2.67 17.72
N ILE A 160 16.48 -1.60 18.49
CA ILE A 160 15.63 -0.40 18.46
C ILE A 160 15.59 0.27 17.07
N ARG A 161 16.57 -0.01 16.21
CA ARG A 161 16.68 0.56 14.85
C ARG A 161 16.02 -0.30 13.78
N GLU A 162 15.69 -1.54 14.09
CA GLU A 162 15.22 -2.51 13.09
C GLU A 162 13.82 -2.16 12.57
N PHE A 163 12.93 -1.62 13.41
CA PHE A 163 11.57 -1.24 13.01
C PHE A 163 11.47 0.13 12.31
N ASP A 164 12.54 0.87 12.18
CA ASP A 164 12.51 2.20 11.54
C ASP A 164 12.20 2.12 10.04
N PHE A 165 12.40 0.96 9.39
CA PHE A 165 11.96 0.74 8.00
C PHE A 165 10.44 0.84 7.86
N TYR A 166 9.67 0.07 8.63
CA TYR A 166 8.21 0.09 8.55
C TYR A 166 7.61 1.42 8.99
N ARG A 167 8.22 2.09 9.96
CA ARG A 167 7.87 3.46 10.34
C ARG A 167 8.10 4.44 9.20
N ALA A 168 9.24 4.33 8.52
CA ALA A 168 9.53 5.15 7.34
C ALA A 168 8.53 4.90 6.21
N VAL A 169 8.20 3.64 5.94
CA VAL A 169 7.20 3.24 4.95
C VAL A 169 5.83 3.80 5.34
N GLY A 170 5.37 3.63 6.57
CA GLY A 170 4.10 4.19 7.05
C GLY A 170 4.01 5.70 6.86
N ALA A 171 5.07 6.44 7.25
CA ALA A 171 5.11 7.89 7.06
C ALA A 171 5.13 8.33 5.58
N ILE A 172 5.76 7.54 4.69
CA ILE A 172 5.73 7.79 3.24
C ILE A 172 4.33 7.50 2.70
N THR A 173 3.76 6.35 3.04
CA THR A 173 2.43 5.93 2.57
C THR A 173 1.37 6.95 2.95
N LYS A 174 1.37 7.45 4.19
CA LYS A 174 0.43 8.49 4.63
C LYS A 174 0.55 9.76 3.78
N GLY A 175 1.77 10.25 3.57
CA GLY A 175 2.00 11.45 2.76
C GLY A 175 1.64 11.25 1.28
N VAL A 176 1.86 10.05 0.73
CA VAL A 176 1.48 9.71 -0.65
C VAL A 176 -0.04 9.68 -0.80
N LEU A 177 -0.78 9.06 0.14
CA LEU A 177 -2.24 9.01 0.08
C LEU A 177 -2.89 10.39 0.01
N GLU A 178 -2.44 11.32 0.88
CA GLU A 178 -2.95 12.69 0.91
C GLU A 178 -2.65 13.43 -0.39
N CYS A 179 -1.44 13.26 -0.93
CA CYS A 179 -1.00 13.87 -2.17
C CYS A 179 -1.75 13.28 -3.38
N ASP A 180 -1.86 11.96 -3.46
CA ASP A 180 -2.44 11.23 -4.58
C ASP A 180 -3.93 11.54 -4.73
N TYR A 181 -4.69 11.56 -3.62
CA TYR A 181 -6.10 11.94 -3.65
C TYR A 181 -6.32 13.34 -4.26
N ASN A 182 -5.52 14.31 -3.83
CA ASN A 182 -5.61 15.68 -4.33
C ASN A 182 -5.21 15.76 -5.81
N GLN A 183 -4.17 15.04 -6.23
CA GLN A 183 -3.72 14.99 -7.62
C GLN A 183 -4.77 14.36 -8.54
N VAL A 184 -5.31 13.20 -8.17
CA VAL A 184 -6.36 12.52 -8.93
C VAL A 184 -7.60 13.41 -9.07
N GLN A 185 -7.99 14.11 -8.01
CA GLN A 185 -9.10 15.06 -8.05
C GLN A 185 -8.83 16.20 -9.03
N ALA A 186 -7.65 16.81 -8.96
CA ALA A 186 -7.25 17.90 -9.86
C ALA A 186 -7.19 17.44 -11.33
N MET A 187 -6.68 16.24 -11.61
CA MET A 187 -6.64 15.68 -12.96
C MET A 187 -8.06 15.44 -13.53
N ILE A 188 -9.00 14.97 -12.71
CA ILE A 188 -10.40 14.78 -13.13
C ILE A 188 -11.04 16.14 -13.45
N GLU A 189 -10.78 17.17 -12.66
CA GLU A 189 -11.30 18.50 -12.86
C GLU A 189 -10.69 19.14 -14.12
N ALA A 190 -9.39 19.05 -14.32
CA ALA A 190 -8.69 19.51 -15.51
C ALA A 190 -9.20 18.80 -16.78
N GLY A 191 -9.37 17.47 -16.73
CA GLY A 191 -9.88 16.69 -17.85
C GLY A 191 -11.33 16.98 -18.24
N ARG A 192 -12.08 17.68 -17.38
CA ARG A 192 -13.42 18.20 -17.72
C ARG A 192 -13.37 19.50 -18.52
N GLY A 193 -12.23 20.21 -18.50
CA GLY A 193 -12.09 21.53 -19.10
C GLY A 193 -10.97 21.69 -20.13
N ALA A 194 -10.11 20.68 -20.33
CA ALA A 194 -8.87 20.84 -21.10
C ALA A 194 -8.89 20.21 -22.48
N ASP A 195 -8.34 20.93 -23.41
CA ASP A 195 -7.83 20.46 -24.69
C ASP A 195 -6.51 19.68 -24.51
N GLU A 196 -6.20 18.82 -25.46
CA GLU A 196 -5.35 17.63 -25.44
C GLU A 196 -3.88 17.74 -24.95
N GLY A 197 -3.34 18.92 -24.78
CA GLY A 197 -1.89 19.10 -24.65
C GLY A 197 -1.29 19.00 -23.25
N GLU A 198 -2.03 19.29 -22.22
CA GLU A 198 -1.46 19.55 -20.89
C GLU A 198 -1.28 18.30 -20.00
N VAL A 199 -2.18 17.33 -20.12
CA VAL A 199 -2.16 16.12 -19.26
C VAL A 199 -1.05 15.15 -19.64
N ALA A 200 -0.70 15.06 -20.93
CA ALA A 200 0.35 14.16 -21.43
C ALA A 200 1.77 14.57 -21.01
N SER A 201 2.03 15.85 -20.73
CA SER A 201 3.35 16.34 -20.35
C SER A 201 3.78 15.91 -18.93
N HIS A 202 2.83 15.70 -18.03
CA HIS A 202 3.11 15.27 -16.65
C HIS A 202 3.49 13.79 -16.52
N LEU A 203 3.12 12.96 -17.51
CA LEU A 203 3.30 11.49 -17.47
C LEU A 203 4.62 11.01 -18.11
N GLN A 204 5.42 11.89 -18.72
CA GLN A 204 6.64 11.49 -19.45
C GLN A 204 7.81 11.02 -18.57
N GLY A 205 7.69 11.06 -17.24
CA GLY A 205 8.78 10.77 -16.30
C GLY A 205 8.79 9.36 -15.69
N THR A 206 7.75 8.55 -15.86
CA THR A 206 7.66 7.25 -15.17
C THR A 206 8.32 6.14 -15.98
N ARG A 207 9.49 5.64 -15.49
CA ARG A 207 10.14 4.44 -15.99
C ARG A 207 9.30 3.20 -15.64
N LYS A 208 9.05 2.32 -16.63
CA LYS A 208 8.56 0.95 -16.41
C LYS A 208 9.46 0.27 -15.39
N MET A 209 8.89 -0.14 -14.26
CA MET A 209 9.50 -1.19 -13.44
C MET A 209 9.01 -2.52 -14.01
N ASP A 210 9.91 -3.34 -14.54
CA ASP A 210 9.63 -4.72 -14.92
C ASP A 210 9.45 -5.54 -13.63
N ILE A 211 8.22 -5.71 -13.23
CA ILE A 211 7.83 -6.56 -12.09
C ILE A 211 7.17 -7.80 -12.68
N ALA A 212 7.74 -8.97 -12.38
CA ALA A 212 7.24 -10.26 -12.87
C ALA A 212 5.78 -10.48 -12.43
N GLU A 213 4.90 -10.82 -13.37
CA GLU A 213 3.45 -10.99 -13.17
C GLU A 213 3.09 -11.99 -12.06
N ASP A 214 3.92 -13.00 -11.83
CA ASP A 214 3.71 -14.04 -10.81
C ASP A 214 3.69 -13.55 -9.36
N ARG A 215 3.97 -12.26 -9.13
CA ARG A 215 4.05 -11.67 -7.79
C ARG A 215 2.79 -10.92 -7.39
N PHE A 216 1.82 -10.78 -8.28
CA PHE A 216 0.63 -9.96 -8.06
C PHE A 216 -0.58 -10.79 -7.58
N ALA A 217 -1.40 -10.18 -6.72
CA ALA A 217 -2.64 -10.76 -6.21
C ALA A 217 -3.82 -10.55 -7.17
N LEU A 218 -3.76 -9.51 -8.00
CA LEU A 218 -4.84 -9.11 -8.90
C LEU A 218 -4.46 -9.31 -10.36
N VAL A 219 -5.35 -9.93 -11.12
CA VAL A 219 -5.29 -10.04 -12.58
C VAL A 219 -6.56 -9.54 -13.22
N ARG A 220 -6.49 -9.23 -14.52
CA ARG A 220 -7.68 -8.98 -15.33
C ARG A 220 -8.56 -10.21 -15.32
N ALA A 221 -9.85 -10.02 -15.00
CA ALA A 221 -10.85 -11.07 -15.15
C ALA A 221 -11.04 -11.37 -16.64
N SER A 222 -11.02 -12.65 -17.00
CA SER A 222 -11.39 -13.11 -18.34
C SER A 222 -12.82 -12.66 -18.65
N ARG A 223 -13.04 -12.07 -19.82
CA ARG A 223 -14.37 -11.69 -20.29
C ARG A 223 -15.12 -12.91 -20.77
#